data_0fa89f9a8002e6199bb17338f97d2661
#
_entry.id   0fa89f9a8002e6199bb17338f97d2661
#
_cell.length_a   1.000
_cell.length_b   1.000
_cell.length_c   1.000
_cell.angle_alpha   90.00
_cell.angle_beta   90.00
_cell.angle_gamma   90.00
#
_symmetry.space_group_name_H-M   'P 1'
#
loop_
_entity.id
_entity.type
_entity.pdbx_description
1 polymer ?
#
loop_
_entity_poly.entity_id
_entity_poly.type
_entity_poly.pdbx_seq_one_letter_code
_entity_poly.pdbx_strand_id
1 'polypeptide(L)'
;MKIKIADRTLCTSGAVFGFKEKIEIARQLEKLQVSAVELPKIENDKADTLLVRTIASFVKNGTISIAVNNVSDVDKACLALNTAKNPRIRVELPVSCVGMEYSFHQKAPKMLEIIKETVSYAKGKCSDV
;
A
#
# COMPACT_ATOMS: atom_id res chain seq x y z
N MET A 1 -22.98 8.15 12.65
CA MET A 1 -21.78 8.34 11.79
C MET A 1 -20.76 7.26 12.14
N LYS A 2 -20.25 6.51 11.15
CA LYS A 2 -19.23 5.48 11.39
C LYS A 2 -17.87 6.04 10.94
N ILE A 3 -16.95 6.26 11.87
CA ILE A 3 -15.59 6.69 11.60
C ILE A 3 -14.75 5.46 11.21
N LYS A 4 -13.97 5.59 10.13
CA LYS A 4 -12.99 4.57 9.71
C LYS A 4 -11.59 5.13 9.97
N ILE A 5 -10.72 4.32 10.57
CA ILE A 5 -9.34 4.69 10.91
C ILE A 5 -8.41 3.85 10.05
N ALA A 6 -7.53 4.50 9.28
CA ALA A 6 -6.42 3.87 8.60
C ALA A 6 -5.13 4.19 9.35
N ASP A 7 -4.35 3.17 9.70
CA ASP A 7 -3.08 3.33 10.40
C ASP A 7 -1.91 3.28 9.40
N ARG A 8 -1.01 4.26 9.49
CA ARG A 8 0.18 4.40 8.64
C ARG A 8 1.50 4.17 9.37
N THR A 9 1.48 3.64 10.58
CA THR A 9 2.70 3.45 11.38
C THR A 9 3.78 2.68 10.61
N LEU A 10 3.39 1.66 9.85
CA LEU A 10 4.31 0.83 9.06
C LEU A 10 4.83 1.51 7.78
N CYS A 11 4.29 2.67 7.40
CA CYS A 11 4.76 3.51 6.29
C CYS A 11 5.73 4.61 6.74
N THR A 12 5.99 4.77 8.05
CA THR A 12 6.79 5.88 8.59
C THR A 12 8.27 5.68 8.28
N SER A 13 8.86 6.62 7.56
CA SER A 13 10.27 6.57 7.14
C SER A 13 11.28 6.83 8.26
N GLY A 14 10.86 7.41 9.38
CA GLY A 14 11.72 7.76 10.52
C GLY A 14 11.91 6.65 11.56
N ALA A 15 11.11 5.60 11.53
CA ALA A 15 11.17 4.48 12.47
C ALA A 15 11.65 3.22 11.74
N VAL A 16 12.80 2.70 12.14
CA VAL A 16 13.34 1.45 11.58
C VAL A 16 12.83 0.29 12.40
N PHE A 17 11.69 -0.29 11.96
CA PHE A 17 11.17 -1.51 12.57
C PHE A 17 11.75 -2.75 11.88
N GLY A 18 12.21 -3.72 12.67
CA GLY A 18 12.57 -5.03 12.17
C GLY A 18 11.36 -5.84 11.72
N PHE A 19 11.61 -6.95 11.02
CA PHE A 19 10.54 -7.82 10.47
C PHE A 19 9.55 -8.29 11.56
N LYS A 20 10.06 -8.76 12.70
CA LYS A 20 9.24 -9.22 13.83
C LYS A 20 8.43 -8.08 14.46
N GLU A 21 9.03 -6.91 14.59
CA GLU A 21 8.36 -5.72 15.14
C GLU A 21 7.20 -5.27 14.26
N LYS A 22 7.38 -5.26 12.94
CA LYS A 22 6.30 -4.94 11.99
C LYS A 22 5.12 -5.90 12.10
N ILE A 23 5.39 -7.20 12.28
CA ILE A 23 4.36 -8.21 12.51
C ILE A 23 3.62 -7.95 13.82
N GLU A 24 4.35 -7.65 14.90
CA GLU A 24 3.73 -7.40 16.21
C GLU A 24 2.88 -6.12 16.18
N ILE A 25 3.37 -5.04 15.55
CA ILE A 25 2.57 -3.82 15.34
C ILE A 25 1.28 -4.15 14.60
N ALA A 26 1.34 -4.90 13.49
CA ALA A 26 0.15 -5.28 12.74
C ALA A 26 -0.83 -6.14 13.58
N ARG A 27 -0.33 -7.00 14.48
CA ARG A 27 -1.19 -7.75 15.43
C ARG A 27 -1.91 -6.84 16.41
N GLN A 28 -1.23 -5.84 16.94
CA GLN A 28 -1.86 -4.88 17.86
C GLN A 28 -2.91 -4.03 17.12
N LEU A 29 -2.64 -3.63 15.88
CA LEU A 29 -3.60 -2.90 15.04
C LEU A 29 -4.86 -3.74 14.74
N GLU A 30 -4.73 -5.03 14.47
CA GLU A 30 -5.89 -5.94 14.31
C GLU A 30 -6.70 -6.05 15.61
N LYS A 31 -6.04 -6.15 16.77
CA LYS A 31 -6.73 -6.14 18.08
C LYS A 31 -7.46 -4.82 18.35
N LEU A 32 -6.90 -3.69 17.94
CA LEU A 32 -7.53 -2.38 18.01
C LEU A 32 -8.67 -2.19 17.00
N GLN A 33 -8.86 -3.15 16.10
CA GLN A 33 -9.89 -3.13 15.05
C GLN A 33 -9.83 -1.88 14.16
N VAL A 34 -8.62 -1.44 13.79
CA VAL A 34 -8.45 -0.39 12.81
C VAL A 34 -9.07 -0.81 11.48
N SER A 35 -9.63 0.15 10.73
CA SER A 35 -10.31 -0.15 9.47
C SER A 35 -9.34 -0.56 8.35
N ALA A 36 -8.12 -0.02 8.37
CA ALA A 36 -7.08 -0.37 7.42
C ALA A 36 -5.68 -0.28 8.04
N VAL A 37 -4.83 -1.22 7.68
CA VAL A 37 -3.37 -1.18 7.92
C VAL A 37 -2.71 -0.83 6.61
N GLU A 38 -2.02 0.31 6.56
CA GLU A 38 -1.33 0.79 5.38
C GLU A 38 0.13 0.36 5.38
N LEU A 39 0.56 -0.22 4.27
CA LEU A 39 1.92 -0.67 4.05
C LEU A 39 2.58 0.14 2.92
N PRO A 40 3.91 0.33 2.96
CA PRO A 40 4.63 0.98 1.90
C PRO A 40 4.60 0.13 0.61
N LYS A 41 5.10 0.69 -0.48
CA LYS A 41 5.25 -0.08 -1.71
C LYS A 41 6.27 -1.22 -1.53
N ILE A 42 6.11 -2.26 -2.34
CA ILE A 42 7.03 -3.40 -2.36
C ILE A 42 8.34 -2.98 -3.03
N GLU A 43 9.42 -2.94 -2.28
CA GLU A 43 10.77 -2.65 -2.78
C GLU A 43 11.59 -3.94 -2.89
N ASN A 44 11.60 -4.75 -1.84
CA ASN A 44 12.21 -6.08 -1.85
C ASN A 44 11.13 -7.14 -2.09
N ASP A 45 11.08 -7.67 -3.32
CA ASP A 45 10.02 -8.58 -3.75
C ASP A 45 9.86 -9.81 -2.83
N LYS A 46 10.93 -10.38 -2.30
CA LYS A 46 10.87 -11.55 -1.43
C LYS A 46 10.50 -11.19 0.02
N ALA A 47 11.25 -10.26 0.62
CA ALA A 47 11.09 -9.92 2.03
C ALA A 47 9.74 -9.21 2.29
N ASP A 48 9.39 -8.23 1.45
CA ASP A 48 8.17 -7.46 1.63
C ASP A 48 6.93 -8.30 1.30
N THR A 49 6.97 -9.15 0.27
CA THR A 49 5.89 -10.09 -0.03
C THR A 49 5.67 -11.07 1.11
N LEU A 50 6.75 -11.58 1.72
CA LEU A 50 6.64 -12.47 2.89
C LEU A 50 6.02 -11.74 4.07
N LEU A 51 6.43 -10.49 4.33
CA LEU A 51 5.85 -9.66 5.39
C LEU A 51 4.34 -9.47 5.19
N VAL A 52 3.93 -9.05 3.99
CA VAL A 52 2.51 -8.85 3.65
C VAL A 52 1.69 -10.12 3.84
N ARG A 53 2.17 -11.25 3.34
CA ARG A 53 1.49 -12.55 3.49
C ARG A 53 1.39 -12.99 4.93
N THR A 54 2.44 -12.75 5.73
CA THR A 54 2.42 -13.04 7.17
C THR A 54 1.37 -12.18 7.86
N ILE A 55 1.30 -10.87 7.58
CA ILE A 55 0.28 -9.97 8.11
C ILE A 55 -1.11 -10.42 7.67
N ALA A 56 -1.30 -10.79 6.39
CA ALA A 56 -2.56 -11.28 5.85
C ALA A 56 -3.05 -12.58 6.51
N SER A 57 -2.15 -13.37 7.07
CA SER A 57 -2.53 -14.61 7.76
C SER A 57 -3.38 -14.37 9.01
N PHE A 58 -3.25 -13.24 9.68
CA PHE A 58 -3.96 -12.92 10.93
C PHE A 58 -4.84 -11.67 10.85
N VAL A 59 -4.61 -10.73 9.95
CA VAL A 59 -5.51 -9.58 9.73
C VAL A 59 -6.73 -10.04 8.93
N LYS A 60 -7.88 -10.15 9.61
CA LYS A 60 -9.12 -10.69 9.01
C LYS A 60 -10.23 -9.65 8.92
N ASN A 61 -10.25 -8.67 9.81
CA ASN A 61 -11.29 -7.64 9.89
C ASN A 61 -10.87 -6.35 9.18
N GLY A 62 -9.61 -5.95 9.32
CA GLY A 62 -9.04 -4.79 8.66
C GLY A 62 -8.74 -5.01 7.18
N THR A 63 -8.64 -3.91 6.45
CA THR A 63 -8.13 -3.87 5.07
C THR A 63 -6.61 -3.79 5.10
N ILE A 64 -5.91 -4.57 4.27
CA ILE A 64 -4.47 -4.41 4.06
C ILE A 64 -4.27 -3.59 2.78
N SER A 65 -3.65 -2.43 2.91
CA SER A 65 -3.48 -1.46 1.83
C SER A 65 -1.99 -1.31 1.48
N ILE A 66 -1.63 -1.53 0.21
CA ILE A 66 -0.25 -1.36 -0.29
C ILE A 66 -0.18 -0.17 -1.23
N ALA A 67 0.85 0.67 -1.04
CA ALA A 67 1.13 1.80 -1.92
C ALA A 67 1.74 1.32 -3.25
N VAL A 68 1.33 1.96 -4.35
CA VAL A 68 1.90 1.75 -5.69
C VAL A 68 2.03 3.10 -6.40
N ASN A 69 2.99 3.24 -7.29
CA ASN A 69 3.17 4.46 -8.06
C ASN A 69 3.34 4.24 -9.58
N ASN A 70 3.26 2.99 -10.02
CA ASN A 70 3.29 2.60 -11.43
C ASN A 70 2.64 1.22 -11.64
N VAL A 71 2.46 0.81 -12.89
CA VAL A 71 1.83 -0.47 -13.27
C VAL A 71 2.61 -1.68 -12.73
N SER A 72 3.95 -1.65 -12.77
CA SER A 72 4.78 -2.75 -12.25
C SER A 72 4.59 -2.96 -10.75
N ASP A 73 4.45 -1.88 -9.98
CA ASP A 73 4.19 -1.96 -8.55
C ASP A 73 2.81 -2.58 -8.25
N VAL A 74 1.82 -2.35 -9.14
CA VAL A 74 0.49 -2.97 -9.02
C VAL A 74 0.60 -4.50 -9.08
N ASP A 75 1.37 -5.05 -10.01
CA ASP A 75 1.54 -6.50 -10.13
C ASP A 75 2.21 -7.09 -8.89
N LYS A 76 3.25 -6.43 -8.36
CA LYS A 76 3.91 -6.83 -7.11
C LYS A 76 2.95 -6.78 -5.91
N ALA A 77 2.18 -5.70 -5.79
CA ALA A 77 1.19 -5.54 -4.74
C ALA A 77 0.09 -6.62 -4.82
N CYS A 78 -0.42 -6.92 -6.01
CA CYS A 78 -1.40 -7.99 -6.21
C CYS A 78 -0.86 -9.36 -5.81
N LEU A 79 0.39 -9.66 -6.17
CA LEU A 79 1.05 -10.91 -5.79
C LEU A 79 1.20 -11.04 -4.27
N ALA A 80 1.54 -9.94 -3.60
CA ALA A 80 1.68 -9.92 -2.15
C ALA A 80 0.33 -10.03 -1.43
N LEU A 81 -0.71 -9.39 -1.97
CA LEU A 81 -2.06 -9.33 -1.40
C LEU A 81 -2.95 -10.53 -1.72
N ASN A 82 -2.49 -11.50 -2.51
CA ASN A 82 -3.33 -12.61 -2.99
C ASN A 82 -3.93 -13.48 -1.86
N THR A 83 -3.34 -13.45 -0.67
CA THR A 83 -3.83 -14.16 0.51
C THR A 83 -4.61 -13.26 1.48
N ALA A 84 -4.66 -11.96 1.22
CA ALA A 84 -5.38 -11.02 2.07
C ALA A 84 -6.90 -11.16 1.88
N LYS A 85 -7.65 -11.11 2.99
CA LYS A 85 -9.12 -11.18 2.95
C LYS A 85 -9.73 -9.91 2.36
N ASN A 86 -9.20 -8.76 2.74
CA ASN A 86 -9.65 -7.45 2.30
C ASN A 86 -8.47 -6.67 1.70
N PRO A 87 -8.06 -6.96 0.47
CA PRO A 87 -6.94 -6.29 -0.17
C PRO A 87 -7.34 -4.91 -0.69
N ARG A 88 -6.43 -3.94 -0.60
CA ARG A 88 -6.55 -2.61 -1.22
C ARG A 88 -5.24 -2.22 -1.89
N ILE A 89 -5.35 -1.67 -3.08
CA ILE A 89 -4.24 -0.97 -3.73
C ILE A 89 -4.43 0.53 -3.55
N ARG A 90 -3.40 1.22 -3.09
CA ARG A 90 -3.38 2.66 -2.88
C ARG A 90 -2.41 3.31 -3.85
N VAL A 91 -2.93 4.01 -4.86
CA VAL A 91 -2.10 4.75 -5.82
C VAL A 91 -1.63 6.04 -5.17
N GLU A 92 -0.31 6.19 -5.01
CA GLU A 92 0.34 7.37 -4.45
C GLU A 92 1.24 8.03 -5.50
N LEU A 93 0.78 9.16 -6.04
CA LEU A 93 1.52 9.94 -7.03
C LEU A 93 1.44 11.44 -6.69
N PRO A 94 2.54 12.20 -6.85
CA PRO A 94 2.54 13.62 -6.56
C PRO A 94 1.72 14.39 -7.60
N VAL A 95 1.02 15.43 -7.13
CA VAL A 95 0.25 16.37 -7.97
C VAL A 95 0.75 17.81 -7.87
N SER A 96 1.70 18.09 -6.97
CA SER A 96 2.38 19.38 -6.90
C SER A 96 3.47 19.49 -7.99
N CYS A 97 3.69 20.69 -8.54
CA CYS A 97 4.75 20.90 -9.54
C CYS A 97 6.11 20.42 -9.03
N VAL A 98 6.46 20.77 -7.79
CA VAL A 98 7.72 20.35 -7.16
C VAL A 98 7.81 18.81 -7.07
N GLY A 99 6.76 18.15 -6.57
CA GLY A 99 6.75 16.70 -6.45
C GLY A 99 6.86 15.99 -7.80
N MET A 100 6.16 16.48 -8.82
CA MET A 100 6.22 15.91 -10.17
C MET A 100 7.61 16.06 -10.80
N GLU A 101 8.22 17.24 -10.69
CA GLU A 101 9.54 17.51 -11.29
C GLU A 101 10.69 16.85 -10.55
N TYR A 102 10.73 16.95 -9.21
CA TYR A 102 11.85 16.42 -8.42
C TYR A 102 11.78 14.91 -8.17
N SER A 103 10.60 14.36 -7.96
CA SER A 103 10.47 12.93 -7.62
C SER A 103 10.26 12.04 -8.84
N PHE A 104 9.61 12.53 -9.89
CA PHE A 104 9.24 11.75 -11.07
C PHE A 104 9.83 12.29 -12.37
N HIS A 105 10.45 13.47 -12.37
CA HIS A 105 11.00 14.16 -13.56
C HIS A 105 9.94 14.30 -14.68
N GLN A 106 8.69 14.54 -14.30
CA GLN A 106 7.55 14.63 -15.21
C GLN A 106 6.81 15.96 -15.08
N LYS A 107 6.21 16.40 -16.19
CA LYS A 107 5.28 17.55 -16.22
C LYS A 107 3.83 17.07 -16.00
N ALA A 108 2.96 18.01 -15.59
CA ALA A 108 1.58 17.72 -15.25
C ALA A 108 0.79 16.88 -16.28
N PRO A 109 0.84 17.13 -17.62
CA PRO A 109 0.11 16.31 -18.58
C PRO A 109 0.56 14.85 -18.56
N LYS A 110 1.88 14.61 -18.49
CA LYS A 110 2.43 13.25 -18.46
C LYS A 110 2.13 12.55 -17.14
N MET A 111 2.18 13.28 -16.03
CA MET A 111 1.78 12.74 -14.73
C MET A 111 0.32 12.31 -14.70
N LEU A 112 -0.58 13.07 -15.31
CA LEU A 112 -2.00 12.69 -15.41
C LEU A 112 -2.21 11.41 -16.23
N GLU A 113 -1.43 11.21 -17.29
CA GLU A 113 -1.46 9.94 -18.05
C GLU A 113 -1.01 8.76 -17.16
N ILE A 114 0.10 8.91 -16.43
CA ILE A 114 0.61 7.89 -15.50
C ILE A 114 -0.43 7.56 -14.42
N ILE A 115 -1.08 8.57 -13.84
CA ILE A 115 -2.14 8.38 -12.84
C ILE A 115 -3.30 7.58 -13.45
N LYS A 116 -3.81 8.00 -14.61
CA LYS A 116 -4.93 7.31 -15.28
C LYS A 116 -4.59 5.86 -15.60
N GLU A 117 -3.41 5.62 -16.18
CA GLU A 117 -2.94 4.28 -16.51
C GLU A 117 -2.85 3.39 -15.26
N THR A 118 -2.16 3.88 -14.23
CA THR A 118 -1.95 3.13 -12.98
C THR A 118 -3.27 2.81 -12.28
N VAL A 119 -4.18 3.78 -12.15
CA VAL A 119 -5.49 3.57 -11.52
C VAL A 119 -6.34 2.61 -12.34
N SER A 120 -6.38 2.76 -13.67
CA SER A 120 -7.18 1.87 -14.53
C SER A 120 -6.67 0.44 -14.46
N TYR A 121 -5.36 0.25 -14.48
CA TYR A 121 -4.73 -1.05 -14.36
C TYR A 121 -4.99 -1.68 -12.98
N ALA A 122 -4.81 -0.91 -11.91
CA ALA A 122 -5.09 -1.36 -10.54
C ALA A 122 -6.55 -1.80 -10.37
N LYS A 123 -7.51 -1.04 -10.91
CA LYS A 123 -8.94 -1.40 -10.87
C LYS A 123 -9.26 -2.67 -11.65
N GLY A 124 -8.51 -2.99 -12.69
CA GLY A 124 -8.63 -4.27 -13.40
C GLY A 124 -8.14 -5.48 -12.58
N LYS A 125 -7.33 -5.25 -11.56
CA LYS A 125 -6.72 -6.30 -10.72
C LYS A 125 -7.29 -6.40 -9.31
N CYS A 126 -7.72 -5.29 -8.74
CA CYS A 126 -8.23 -5.19 -7.37
C CYS A 126 -9.52 -4.38 -7.34
N SER A 127 -10.51 -4.86 -6.60
CA SER A 127 -11.82 -4.19 -6.49
C SER A 127 -11.76 -2.91 -5.62
N ASP A 128 -10.84 -2.86 -4.65
CA ASP A 128 -10.65 -1.73 -3.75
C ASP A 128 -9.36 -0.97 -4.11
N VAL A 129 -9.53 0.18 -4.79
CA VAL A 129 -8.45 1.05 -5.24
C VAL A 129 -8.74 2.49 -4.84
#